data_ad4e105db8bcce5a5cafdaecdda89798
#
_entry.id   ad4e105db8bcce5a5cafdaecdda89798
#
_cell.length_a   1.000
_cell.length_b   1.000
_cell.length_c   1.000
_cell.angle_alpha   90.00
_cell.angle_beta   90.00
_cell.angle_gamma   90.00
#
_symmetry.space_group_name_H-M   'P 1'
#
loop_
_entity.id
_entity.type
_entity.pdbx_description
1 polymer ?
#
loop_
_entity_poly.entity_id
_entity_poly.type
_entity_poly.pdbx_seq_one_letter_code
_entity_poly.pdbx_strand_id
1 'polypeptide(L)'
;VGELHNYRKGLDAHCQTMFDYFCDIYADYLPQGIKEKLDAKEGAVEQFEYLFTECNKTGQRIYLFIDEYDHFTNAILADPESLHRYTNETHGEGYLRAFFNKVKAGTYSSIERCFITGVSPVTMDDLTNGFNIGTNYSLSPKFNEMIGFTEEEVRQMLTYYSTTSHFNHTVDELLDIMQPWYDNYCFAQGRYGETTMYNSNMVLYFIKNYLDNDGKAPQNMIESNIRVDYEKLRMLIRKDKEFAHYASIIQTLVSQGYITGDLKESFPAVNITTPDNFVSLLYYFGMLTISGTYEGKTKLTIPNQVVREQLYAYLLSTYDEADLN
;
A
#
# COMPACT_ATOMS: atom_id res chain seq x y z
N VAL A 1 18.85 -6.49 1.65
CA VAL A 1 18.35 -7.19 0.47
C VAL A 1 18.67 -8.66 0.65
N GLY A 2 17.80 -9.39 1.35
CA GLY A 2 18.00 -10.81 1.61
C GLY A 2 17.56 -11.63 0.40
N GLU A 3 18.37 -12.63 0.03
CA GLU A 3 18.00 -13.70 -0.90
C GLU A 3 16.65 -14.31 -0.50
N LEU A 4 15.89 -14.85 -1.43
CA LEU A 4 14.57 -15.47 -1.17
C LEU A 4 14.63 -16.60 -0.11
N HIS A 5 15.79 -17.22 0.06
CA HIS A 5 16.03 -18.15 1.17
C HIS A 5 15.94 -17.43 2.55
N ASN A 6 16.24 -16.13 2.61
CA ASN A 6 16.03 -15.30 3.78
C ASN A 6 14.56 -14.86 3.97
N TYR A 7 13.74 -14.85 2.89
CA TYR A 7 12.34 -14.44 3.00
C TYR A 7 11.52 -15.44 3.83
N ARG A 8 11.58 -16.73 3.51
CA ARG A 8 10.90 -17.77 4.30
C ARG A 8 11.32 -17.71 5.75
N LYS A 9 12.63 -17.65 6.03
CA LYS A 9 13.15 -17.50 7.39
C LYS A 9 12.69 -16.21 8.06
N GLY A 10 12.64 -15.11 7.32
CA GLY A 10 12.15 -13.83 7.83
C GLY A 10 10.67 -13.88 8.19
N LEU A 11 9.82 -14.46 7.34
CA LEU A 11 8.41 -14.66 7.61
C LEU A 11 8.20 -15.59 8.83
N ASP A 12 8.92 -16.72 8.87
CA ASP A 12 8.84 -17.66 9.98
C ASP A 12 9.24 -17.00 11.30
N ALA A 13 10.35 -16.25 11.32
CA ALA A 13 10.81 -15.53 12.52
C ALA A 13 9.82 -14.44 12.97
N HIS A 14 9.25 -13.70 12.01
CA HIS A 14 8.24 -12.69 12.32
C HIS A 14 6.97 -13.33 12.90
N CYS A 15 6.45 -14.38 12.25
CA CYS A 15 5.28 -15.11 12.75
C CYS A 15 5.54 -15.70 14.14
N GLN A 16 6.71 -16.29 14.37
CA GLN A 16 7.08 -16.80 15.69
C GLN A 16 6.99 -15.69 16.75
N THR A 17 7.56 -14.53 16.48
CA THR A 17 7.49 -13.38 17.40
C THR A 17 6.04 -12.96 17.69
N MET A 18 5.19 -12.94 16.66
CA MET A 18 3.78 -12.59 16.83
C MET A 18 3.00 -13.65 17.60
N PHE A 19 3.30 -14.94 17.39
CA PHE A 19 2.67 -16.02 18.15
C PHE A 19 3.08 -16.01 19.61
N ASP A 20 4.34 -15.75 19.90
CA ASP A 20 4.85 -15.60 21.27
C ASP A 20 4.11 -14.48 21.99
N TYR A 21 4.04 -13.32 21.35
CA TYR A 21 3.33 -12.15 21.87
C TYR A 21 1.83 -12.43 22.08
N PHE A 22 1.19 -13.10 21.13
CA PHE A 22 -0.20 -13.52 21.23
C PHE A 22 -0.43 -14.49 22.39
N CYS A 23 0.44 -15.49 22.55
CA CYS A 23 0.34 -16.46 23.63
C CYS A 23 0.56 -15.82 25.00
N ASP A 24 1.47 -14.86 25.11
CA ASP A 24 1.75 -14.15 26.36
C ASP A 24 0.57 -13.24 26.77
N ILE A 25 -0.04 -12.50 25.82
CA ILE A 25 -1.18 -11.63 26.11
C ILE A 25 -2.45 -12.42 26.45
N TYR A 26 -2.70 -13.52 25.74
CA TYR A 26 -3.93 -14.29 25.87
C TYR A 26 -3.74 -15.61 26.65
N ALA A 27 -2.71 -15.69 27.51
CA ALA A 27 -2.38 -16.90 28.26
C ALA A 27 -3.56 -17.49 29.03
N ASP A 28 -4.42 -16.66 29.61
CA ASP A 28 -5.59 -17.09 30.39
C ASP A 28 -6.71 -17.72 29.53
N TYR A 29 -6.68 -17.51 28.20
CA TYR A 29 -7.68 -18.00 27.25
C TYR A 29 -7.18 -19.18 26.42
N LEU A 30 -5.91 -19.51 26.51
CA LEU A 30 -5.25 -20.52 25.69
C LEU A 30 -4.89 -21.75 26.52
N PRO A 31 -4.76 -22.93 25.89
CA PRO A 31 -4.33 -24.14 26.59
C PRO A 31 -2.95 -23.97 27.22
N GLN A 32 -2.78 -24.51 28.45
CA GLN A 32 -1.49 -24.52 29.12
C GLN A 32 -0.42 -25.24 28.28
N GLY A 33 0.76 -24.63 28.15
CA GLY A 33 1.87 -25.19 27.38
C GLY A 33 1.70 -25.06 25.86
N ILE A 34 0.83 -24.16 25.39
CA ILE A 34 0.63 -23.91 23.94
C ILE A 34 1.90 -23.35 23.29
N LYS A 35 2.65 -22.50 24.00
CA LYS A 35 3.86 -21.84 23.48
C LYS A 35 4.94 -22.86 23.16
N GLU A 36 5.26 -23.77 24.08
CA GLU A 36 6.24 -24.82 23.87
C GLU A 36 5.87 -25.76 22.72
N LYS A 37 4.56 -25.97 22.51
CA LYS A 37 4.08 -26.80 21.42
C LYS A 37 4.13 -26.07 20.08
N LEU A 38 3.93 -24.75 20.06
CA LEU A 38 4.12 -23.92 18.87
C LEU A 38 5.60 -23.87 18.48
N ASP A 39 6.49 -23.68 19.46
CA ASP A 39 7.95 -23.67 19.24
C ASP A 39 8.47 -24.98 18.65
N ALA A 40 7.81 -26.08 18.93
CA ALA A 40 8.13 -27.40 18.38
C ALA A 40 7.66 -27.59 16.92
N LYS A 41 6.94 -26.62 16.33
CA LYS A 41 6.46 -26.67 14.93
C LYS A 41 7.46 -26.07 13.97
N GLU A 42 7.54 -26.63 12.74
CA GLU A 42 8.46 -26.16 11.71
C GLU A 42 7.82 -25.02 10.88
N GLY A 43 8.19 -23.78 11.22
CA GLY A 43 7.81 -22.59 10.47
C GLY A 43 6.35 -22.15 10.64
N ALA A 44 6.04 -20.98 10.09
CA ALA A 44 4.78 -20.27 10.29
C ALA A 44 3.54 -21.06 9.86
N VAL A 45 3.65 -21.86 8.79
CA VAL A 45 2.52 -22.63 8.24
C VAL A 45 2.01 -23.68 9.23
N GLU A 46 2.92 -24.45 9.85
CA GLU A 46 2.55 -25.46 10.85
C GLU A 46 2.13 -24.81 12.17
N GLN A 47 2.78 -23.72 12.55
CA GLN A 47 2.42 -22.96 13.75
C GLN A 47 1.00 -22.40 13.64
N PHE A 48 0.62 -21.80 12.52
CA PHE A 48 -0.76 -21.33 12.29
C PHE A 48 -1.77 -22.47 12.35
N GLU A 49 -1.49 -23.59 11.70
CA GLU A 49 -2.39 -24.73 11.73
C GLU A 49 -2.64 -25.24 13.15
N TYR A 50 -1.57 -25.31 13.95
CA TYR A 50 -1.66 -25.73 15.33
C TYR A 50 -2.43 -24.71 16.18
N LEU A 51 -2.10 -23.42 16.07
CA LEU A 51 -2.78 -22.34 16.79
C LEU A 51 -4.30 -22.32 16.48
N PHE A 52 -4.68 -22.39 15.21
CA PHE A 52 -6.09 -22.41 14.82
C PHE A 52 -6.81 -23.63 15.35
N THR A 53 -6.14 -24.78 15.36
CA THR A 53 -6.70 -26.01 15.92
C THR A 53 -6.97 -25.88 17.42
N GLU A 54 -6.04 -25.34 18.18
CA GLU A 54 -6.17 -25.18 19.63
C GLU A 54 -7.22 -24.10 19.98
N CYS A 55 -7.23 -22.98 19.27
CA CYS A 55 -8.27 -21.97 19.45
C CYS A 55 -9.68 -22.52 19.12
N ASN A 56 -9.81 -23.34 18.09
CA ASN A 56 -11.08 -23.96 17.77
C ASN A 56 -11.57 -24.95 18.84
N LYS A 57 -10.66 -25.74 19.42
CA LYS A 57 -10.98 -26.68 20.52
C LYS A 57 -11.44 -25.96 21.79
N THR A 58 -10.89 -24.77 22.06
CA THR A 58 -11.24 -23.96 23.24
C THR A 58 -12.37 -22.97 22.97
N GLY A 59 -12.92 -22.94 21.76
CA GLY A 59 -13.98 -22.02 21.35
C GLY A 59 -13.53 -20.58 21.18
N GLN A 60 -12.23 -20.34 21.16
CA GLN A 60 -11.67 -18.99 20.94
C GLN A 60 -11.73 -18.57 19.50
N ARG A 61 -11.95 -17.28 19.26
CA ARG A 61 -12.00 -16.66 17.94
C ARG A 61 -10.90 -15.63 17.80
N ILE A 62 -10.25 -15.60 16.64
CA ILE A 62 -9.11 -14.73 16.34
C ILE A 62 -9.53 -13.67 15.34
N TYR A 63 -9.13 -12.43 15.56
CA TYR A 63 -9.06 -11.38 14.54
C TYR A 63 -7.64 -11.34 14.02
N LEU A 64 -7.47 -11.60 12.72
CA LEU A 64 -6.18 -11.63 12.05
C LEU A 64 -5.99 -10.35 11.23
N PHE A 65 -4.89 -9.65 11.48
CA PHE A 65 -4.46 -8.49 10.70
C PHE A 65 -3.16 -8.84 9.96
N ILE A 66 -3.16 -8.66 8.65
CA ILE A 66 -1.98 -8.84 7.79
C ILE A 66 -1.72 -7.49 7.14
N ASP A 67 -0.67 -6.81 7.58
CA ASP A 67 -0.23 -5.55 7.00
C ASP A 67 0.89 -5.79 6.00
N GLU A 68 0.96 -4.95 4.95
CA GLU A 68 1.95 -5.03 3.89
C GLU A 68 2.07 -6.43 3.25
N TYR A 69 0.93 -7.08 2.97
CA TYR A 69 0.92 -8.44 2.39
C TYR A 69 1.73 -8.54 1.09
N ASP A 70 1.92 -7.43 0.40
CA ASP A 70 2.62 -7.30 -0.86
C ASP A 70 4.09 -6.86 -0.72
N HIS A 71 4.61 -6.72 0.50
CA HIS A 71 6.01 -6.34 0.73
C HIS A 71 6.99 -7.25 -0.02
N PHE A 72 6.69 -8.55 -0.06
CA PHE A 72 7.43 -9.55 -0.82
C PHE A 72 7.37 -9.30 -2.33
N THR A 73 6.20 -8.98 -2.87
CA THR A 73 6.03 -8.67 -4.29
C THR A 73 6.79 -7.42 -4.70
N ASN A 74 6.74 -6.40 -3.87
CA ASN A 74 7.45 -5.16 -4.13
C ASN A 74 8.97 -5.37 -4.19
N ALA A 75 9.52 -6.25 -3.35
CA ALA A 75 10.94 -6.61 -3.39
C ALA A 75 11.31 -7.38 -4.67
N ILE A 76 10.40 -8.21 -5.20
CA ILE A 76 10.61 -9.02 -6.41
C ILE A 76 10.41 -8.19 -7.67
N LEU A 77 9.42 -7.32 -7.70
CA LEU A 77 9.22 -6.41 -8.81
C LEU A 77 10.44 -5.49 -9.03
N ALA A 78 11.27 -5.31 -8.01
CA ALA A 78 12.53 -4.60 -8.11
C ALA A 78 13.66 -5.40 -8.81
N ASP A 79 13.52 -6.72 -9.03
CA ASP A 79 14.55 -7.57 -9.68
C ASP A 79 13.96 -8.58 -10.67
N PRO A 80 14.28 -8.51 -12.01
CA PRO A 80 13.72 -9.41 -13.02
C PRO A 80 14.08 -10.89 -12.84
N GLU A 81 15.25 -11.20 -12.28
CA GLU A 81 15.61 -12.59 -11.99
C GLU A 81 14.73 -13.17 -10.88
N SER A 82 14.15 -12.30 -10.09
CA SER A 82 13.24 -12.67 -9.00
C SER A 82 11.83 -13.03 -9.45
N LEU A 83 11.39 -12.65 -10.66
CA LEU A 83 10.04 -13.00 -11.14
C LEU A 83 9.85 -14.53 -11.25
N HIS A 84 10.88 -15.25 -11.68
CA HIS A 84 10.82 -16.72 -11.73
C HIS A 84 10.73 -17.33 -10.33
N ARG A 85 11.39 -16.73 -9.36
CA ARG A 85 11.34 -17.15 -7.95
C ARG A 85 10.01 -16.80 -7.31
N TYR A 86 9.46 -15.62 -7.64
CA TYR A 86 8.12 -15.22 -7.23
C TYR A 86 7.05 -16.24 -7.66
N THR A 87 7.09 -16.66 -8.91
CA THR A 87 6.16 -17.67 -9.43
C THR A 87 6.26 -18.98 -8.64
N ASN A 88 7.48 -19.40 -8.25
CA ASN A 88 7.67 -20.60 -7.44
C ASN A 88 7.09 -20.47 -6.02
N GLU A 89 7.10 -19.28 -5.41
CA GLU A 89 6.59 -19.07 -4.05
C GLU A 89 5.06 -18.80 -4.00
N THR A 90 4.50 -18.29 -5.08
CA THR A 90 3.08 -17.92 -5.16
C THR A 90 2.23 -18.96 -5.89
N HIS A 91 2.84 -19.85 -6.69
CA HIS A 91 2.14 -20.86 -7.47
C HIS A 91 2.48 -22.28 -6.99
N GLY A 92 1.66 -23.25 -7.38
CA GLY A 92 1.89 -24.65 -7.06
C GLY A 92 1.93 -24.93 -5.56
N GLU A 93 3.07 -25.47 -5.07
CA GLU A 93 3.34 -25.77 -3.66
C GLU A 93 4.17 -24.68 -2.97
N GLY A 94 4.19 -23.47 -3.50
CA GLY A 94 4.96 -22.34 -2.95
C GLY A 94 4.61 -22.03 -1.50
N TYR A 95 5.60 -21.63 -0.72
CA TYR A 95 5.47 -21.41 0.72
C TYR A 95 4.47 -20.31 1.08
N LEU A 96 4.51 -19.21 0.35
CA LEU A 96 3.58 -18.09 0.56
C LEU A 96 2.14 -18.50 0.27
N ARG A 97 1.93 -19.28 -0.79
CA ARG A 97 0.62 -19.84 -1.11
C ARG A 97 0.14 -20.80 -0.02
N ALA A 98 1.03 -21.66 0.51
CA ALA A 98 0.70 -22.55 1.61
C ALA A 98 0.28 -21.76 2.86
N PHE A 99 0.97 -20.67 3.18
CA PHE A 99 0.62 -19.76 4.27
C PHE A 99 -0.80 -19.19 4.11
N PHE A 100 -1.12 -18.57 2.97
CA PHE A 100 -2.45 -18.01 2.72
C PHE A 100 -3.54 -19.08 2.65
N ASN A 101 -3.24 -20.29 2.21
CA ASN A 101 -4.17 -21.42 2.27
C ASN A 101 -4.48 -21.81 3.73
N LYS A 102 -3.52 -21.71 4.65
CA LYS A 102 -3.79 -21.93 6.09
C LYS A 102 -4.63 -20.81 6.68
N VAL A 103 -4.38 -19.56 6.32
CA VAL A 103 -5.27 -18.43 6.69
C VAL A 103 -6.69 -18.68 6.21
N LYS A 104 -6.87 -19.10 4.93
CA LYS A 104 -8.17 -19.46 4.39
C LYS A 104 -8.83 -20.59 5.17
N ALA A 105 -8.13 -21.66 5.47
CA ALA A 105 -8.66 -22.76 6.29
C ALA A 105 -9.07 -22.26 7.69
N GLY A 106 -8.31 -21.35 8.27
CA GLY A 106 -8.61 -20.72 9.56
C GLY A 106 -9.94 -19.97 9.59
N THR A 107 -10.37 -19.37 8.48
CA THR A 107 -11.65 -18.62 8.40
C THR A 107 -12.88 -19.55 8.52
N TYR A 108 -12.72 -20.84 8.28
CA TYR A 108 -13.79 -21.83 8.52
C TYR A 108 -13.80 -22.38 9.95
N SER A 109 -12.84 -22.01 10.78
CA SER A 109 -12.69 -22.57 12.13
C SER A 109 -12.51 -21.49 13.21
N SER A 110 -11.34 -20.89 13.30
CA SER A 110 -10.90 -20.03 14.41
C SER A 110 -10.82 -18.56 14.06
N ILE A 111 -10.62 -18.19 12.77
CA ILE A 111 -10.56 -16.80 12.36
C ILE A 111 -11.98 -16.25 12.20
N GLU A 112 -12.37 -15.33 13.06
CA GLU A 112 -13.67 -14.63 12.97
C GLU A 112 -13.65 -13.54 11.93
N ARG A 113 -12.55 -12.77 11.88
CA ARG A 113 -12.32 -11.70 10.90
C ARG A 113 -10.87 -11.70 10.46
N CYS A 114 -10.66 -11.44 9.17
CA CYS A 114 -9.33 -11.21 8.61
C CYS A 114 -9.34 -9.86 7.91
N PHE A 115 -8.37 -8.99 8.23
CA PHE A 115 -8.17 -7.70 7.59
C PHE A 115 -6.77 -7.68 6.97
N ILE A 116 -6.70 -7.41 5.69
CA ILE A 116 -5.45 -7.45 4.93
C ILE A 116 -5.24 -6.09 4.28
N THR A 117 -4.04 -5.52 4.45
CA THR A 117 -3.62 -4.26 3.85
C THR A 117 -2.37 -4.45 3.01
N GLY A 118 -2.21 -3.60 2.00
CA GLY A 118 -1.05 -3.56 1.11
C GLY A 118 -1.20 -2.45 0.08
N VAL A 119 -0.14 -2.19 -0.67
CA VAL A 119 -0.11 -1.13 -1.67
C VAL A 119 -0.44 -1.67 -3.06
N SER A 120 0.14 -2.81 -3.44
CA SER A 120 0.02 -3.36 -4.79
C SER A 120 -1.04 -4.45 -4.88
N PRO A 121 -1.95 -4.43 -5.87
CA PRO A 121 -2.95 -5.47 -6.08
C PRO A 121 -2.36 -6.74 -6.73
N VAL A 122 -1.09 -6.72 -7.12
CA VAL A 122 -0.45 -7.78 -7.93
C VAL A 122 -0.42 -9.11 -7.21
N THR A 123 0.03 -9.12 -5.95
CA THR A 123 0.22 -10.36 -5.19
C THR A 123 -1.08 -11.09 -4.90
N MET A 124 -2.18 -10.35 -4.69
CA MET A 124 -3.46 -10.97 -4.35
C MET A 124 -3.95 -11.92 -5.44
N ASP A 125 -3.83 -11.54 -6.71
CA ASP A 125 -4.28 -12.38 -7.82
C ASP A 125 -3.47 -13.69 -7.89
N ASP A 126 -2.16 -13.60 -7.76
CA ASP A 126 -1.25 -14.76 -7.81
C ASP A 126 -1.43 -15.70 -6.59
N LEU A 127 -1.68 -15.15 -5.42
CA LEU A 127 -1.93 -15.92 -4.20
C LEU A 127 -3.35 -16.47 -4.16
N THR A 128 -4.30 -15.79 -4.83
CA THR A 128 -5.73 -16.02 -4.68
C THR A 128 -6.35 -16.99 -5.69
N ASN A 129 -5.60 -17.69 -6.51
CA ASN A 129 -6.14 -18.82 -7.26
C ASN A 129 -6.83 -19.87 -6.34
N GLY A 130 -7.46 -19.38 -5.29
CA GLY A 130 -8.15 -20.08 -4.25
C GLY A 130 -8.47 -19.26 -3.00
N PHE A 131 -8.01 -18.01 -2.85
CA PHE A 131 -8.27 -17.14 -1.70
C PHE A 131 -9.46 -16.21 -1.94
N ASN A 132 -10.60 -16.79 -2.30
CA ASN A 132 -11.85 -16.08 -2.60
C ASN A 132 -12.70 -15.80 -1.34
N ILE A 133 -12.08 -15.57 -0.21
CA ILE A 133 -12.75 -15.34 1.09
C ILE A 133 -12.83 -13.86 1.47
N GLY A 134 -12.04 -13.01 0.82
CA GLY A 134 -12.01 -11.57 1.06
C GLY A 134 -12.88 -10.79 0.08
N THR A 135 -13.39 -9.65 0.53
CA THR A 135 -13.96 -8.60 -0.33
C THR A 135 -12.93 -7.50 -0.45
N ASN A 136 -12.58 -7.12 -1.68
CA ASN A 136 -11.72 -5.96 -1.92
C ASN A 136 -12.54 -4.68 -1.72
N TYR A 137 -12.05 -3.81 -0.83
CA TYR A 137 -12.69 -2.54 -0.51
C TYR A 137 -11.91 -1.32 -1.03
N SER A 138 -10.82 -1.52 -1.76
CA SER A 138 -9.93 -0.43 -2.20
C SER A 138 -10.63 0.63 -3.04
N LEU A 139 -11.63 0.24 -3.84
CA LEU A 139 -12.43 1.14 -4.68
C LEU A 139 -13.86 1.36 -4.13
N SER A 140 -14.14 0.88 -2.92
CA SER A 140 -15.48 0.98 -2.33
C SER A 140 -15.79 2.40 -1.84
N PRO A 141 -16.93 2.99 -2.24
CA PRO A 141 -17.35 4.30 -1.78
C PRO A 141 -17.45 4.44 -0.24
N LYS A 142 -17.72 3.32 0.46
CA LYS A 142 -17.81 3.31 1.93
C LYS A 142 -16.49 3.60 2.62
N PHE A 143 -15.37 3.34 1.95
CA PHE A 143 -14.02 3.42 2.52
C PHE A 143 -13.17 4.51 1.86
N ASN A 144 -13.79 5.43 1.10
CA ASN A 144 -13.08 6.54 0.45
C ASN A 144 -12.33 7.43 1.46
N GLU A 145 -12.87 7.56 2.66
CA GLU A 145 -12.31 8.40 3.74
C GLU A 145 -11.54 7.58 4.79
N MET A 146 -11.21 6.32 4.49
CA MET A 146 -10.50 5.44 5.44
C MET A 146 -8.99 5.77 5.51
N ILE A 147 -8.42 6.28 4.43
CA ILE A 147 -6.99 6.55 4.29
C ILE A 147 -6.80 8.03 3.97
N GLY A 148 -5.86 8.67 4.66
CA GLY A 148 -5.66 10.12 4.58
C GLY A 148 -6.42 10.88 5.64
N PHE A 149 -6.48 12.21 5.48
CA PHE A 149 -7.28 13.11 6.31
C PHE A 149 -8.23 13.92 5.45
N THR A 150 -9.44 14.14 5.94
CA THR A 150 -10.37 15.15 5.40
C THR A 150 -9.87 16.55 5.73
N GLU A 151 -10.33 17.57 4.99
CA GLU A 151 -10.01 18.97 5.33
C GLU A 151 -10.44 19.32 6.75
N GLU A 152 -11.59 18.82 7.19
CA GLU A 152 -12.10 19.07 8.55
C GLU A 152 -11.15 18.49 9.62
N GLU A 153 -10.60 17.29 9.43
CA GLU A 153 -9.64 16.70 10.35
C GLU A 153 -8.31 17.48 10.37
N VAL A 154 -7.83 17.94 9.22
CA VAL A 154 -6.63 18.80 9.14
C VAL A 154 -6.90 20.13 9.85
N ARG A 155 -8.06 20.74 9.65
CA ARG A 155 -8.51 21.96 10.31
C ARG A 155 -8.54 21.80 11.83
N GLN A 156 -9.08 20.70 12.33
CA GLN A 156 -9.12 20.40 13.76
C GLN A 156 -7.72 20.25 14.35
N MET A 157 -6.80 19.56 13.66
CA MET A 157 -5.40 19.46 14.10
C MET A 157 -4.72 20.83 14.16
N LEU A 158 -4.83 21.63 13.11
CA LEU A 158 -4.25 22.98 13.07
C LEU A 158 -4.85 23.88 14.17
N THR A 159 -6.16 23.81 14.38
CA THR A 159 -6.84 24.56 15.43
C THR A 159 -6.32 24.16 16.82
N TYR A 160 -6.18 22.87 17.08
CA TYR A 160 -5.62 22.39 18.34
C TYR A 160 -4.21 22.96 18.58
N TYR A 161 -3.30 22.82 17.61
CA TYR A 161 -1.94 23.30 17.76
C TYR A 161 -1.84 24.84 17.83
N SER A 162 -2.73 25.58 17.20
CA SER A 162 -2.76 27.06 17.31
C SER A 162 -3.06 27.56 18.71
N THR A 163 -3.69 26.74 19.56
CA THR A 163 -3.94 27.09 20.98
C THR A 163 -2.75 26.83 21.90
N THR A 164 -1.81 25.98 21.48
CA THR A 164 -0.67 25.50 22.29
C THR A 164 0.67 26.00 21.80
N SER A 165 0.73 26.54 20.59
CA SER A 165 1.97 26.96 19.94
C SER A 165 1.80 28.29 19.19
N HIS A 166 2.91 28.92 18.87
CA HIS A 166 2.88 30.18 18.13
C HIS A 166 2.60 29.93 16.63
N PHE A 167 1.56 30.57 16.12
CA PHE A 167 1.21 30.53 14.69
C PHE A 167 1.37 31.93 14.08
N ASN A 168 2.04 32.01 12.92
CA ASN A 168 2.14 33.25 12.13
C ASN A 168 1.04 33.38 11.08
N HIS A 169 0.25 32.32 10.87
CA HIS A 169 -0.84 32.23 9.91
C HIS A 169 -2.12 31.80 10.61
N THR A 170 -3.25 32.18 10.05
CA THR A 170 -4.55 31.61 10.41
C THR A 170 -4.64 30.15 9.93
N VAL A 171 -5.57 29.39 10.50
CA VAL A 171 -5.84 28.01 10.07
C VAL A 171 -6.24 27.96 8.59
N ASP A 172 -7.03 28.93 8.11
CA ASP A 172 -7.45 28.99 6.70
C ASP A 172 -6.25 29.23 5.77
N GLU A 173 -5.35 30.16 6.11
CA GLU A 173 -4.14 30.41 5.33
C GLU A 173 -3.24 29.17 5.27
N LEU A 174 -3.17 28.38 6.35
CA LEU A 174 -2.39 27.13 6.33
C LEU A 174 -3.04 26.05 5.46
N LEU A 175 -4.36 25.95 5.48
CA LEU A 175 -5.09 25.05 4.57
C LEU A 175 -4.89 25.45 3.12
N ASP A 176 -4.96 26.74 2.78
CA ASP A 176 -4.70 27.25 1.43
C ASP A 176 -3.26 26.94 0.95
N ILE A 177 -2.29 26.98 1.86
CA ILE A 177 -0.89 26.59 1.56
C ILE A 177 -0.79 25.09 1.32
N MET A 178 -1.44 24.27 2.14
CA MET A 178 -1.31 22.80 2.12
C MET A 178 -2.10 22.14 1.00
N GLN A 179 -3.27 22.67 0.65
CA GLN A 179 -4.22 22.07 -0.29
C GLN A 179 -3.57 21.71 -1.64
N PRO A 180 -2.89 22.60 -2.37
CA PRO A 180 -2.32 22.26 -3.68
C PRO A 180 -1.21 21.20 -3.60
N TRP A 181 -0.61 21.01 -2.43
CA TRP A 181 0.50 20.09 -2.21
C TRP A 181 0.07 18.71 -1.74
N TYR A 182 -0.98 18.60 -0.94
CA TYR A 182 -1.26 17.37 -0.18
C TYR A 182 -2.65 16.80 -0.36
N ASP A 183 -3.60 17.58 -0.88
CA ASP A 183 -5.01 17.21 -1.07
C ASP A 183 -5.27 16.54 -2.44
N ASN A 184 -6.55 16.40 -2.76
CA ASN A 184 -7.15 15.94 -4.00
C ASN A 184 -7.16 14.43 -4.23
N TYR A 185 -6.88 13.61 -3.24
CA TYR A 185 -7.08 12.16 -3.39
C TYR A 185 -8.56 11.80 -3.33
N CYS A 186 -9.01 11.02 -4.30
CA CYS A 186 -10.33 10.37 -4.33
C CYS A 186 -10.12 8.90 -4.69
N PHE A 187 -10.55 8.00 -3.80
CA PHE A 187 -10.29 6.57 -3.92
C PHE A 187 -11.47 5.78 -4.49
N ALA A 188 -12.64 6.38 -4.61
CA ALA A 188 -13.80 5.71 -5.15
C ALA A 188 -14.56 6.62 -6.13
N GLN A 189 -14.87 6.09 -7.32
CA GLN A 189 -15.55 6.87 -8.37
C GLN A 189 -16.91 7.41 -7.92
N GLY A 190 -17.65 6.67 -7.12
CA GLY A 190 -18.94 7.09 -6.58
C GLY A 190 -18.86 8.22 -5.54
N ARG A 191 -17.64 8.63 -5.13
CA ARG A 191 -17.40 9.72 -4.18
C ARG A 191 -16.73 10.93 -4.82
N TYR A 192 -16.47 10.86 -6.11
CA TYR A 192 -15.89 11.99 -6.83
C TYR A 192 -16.80 13.24 -6.75
N GLY A 193 -16.18 14.37 -6.40
CA GLY A 193 -16.86 15.64 -6.24
C GLY A 193 -17.53 15.85 -4.88
N GLU A 194 -17.40 14.90 -3.93
CA GLU A 194 -17.89 15.05 -2.57
C GLU A 194 -16.78 15.42 -1.60
N THR A 195 -15.86 14.51 -1.30
CA THR A 195 -14.77 14.72 -0.35
C THR A 195 -13.46 14.28 -0.97
N THR A 196 -12.44 15.13 -0.86
CA THR A 196 -11.05 14.80 -1.17
C THR A 196 -10.27 14.54 0.10
N MET A 197 -9.17 13.78 -0.03
CA MET A 197 -8.35 13.35 1.08
C MET A 197 -6.95 13.93 0.96
N TYR A 198 -6.44 14.46 2.08
CA TYR A 198 -5.05 14.87 2.24
C TYR A 198 -4.15 13.67 2.50
N ASN A 199 -2.94 13.68 1.98
CA ASN A 199 -1.91 12.71 2.36
C ASN A 199 -1.51 12.91 3.82
N SER A 200 -1.79 11.93 4.67
CA SER A 200 -1.59 12.01 6.12
C SER A 200 -0.13 12.25 6.51
N ASN A 201 0.82 11.58 5.86
CA ASN A 201 2.25 11.76 6.14
C ASN A 201 2.70 13.19 5.83
N MET A 202 2.23 13.75 4.71
CA MET A 202 2.57 15.12 4.32
C MET A 202 1.97 16.17 5.24
N VAL A 203 0.73 15.96 5.68
CA VAL A 203 0.09 16.83 6.68
C VAL A 203 0.89 16.84 7.98
N LEU A 204 1.23 15.65 8.50
CA LEU A 204 2.01 15.53 9.73
C LEU A 204 3.43 16.12 9.59
N TYR A 205 4.08 15.91 8.43
CA TYR A 205 5.35 16.53 8.10
C TYR A 205 5.26 18.06 8.12
N PHE A 206 4.25 18.63 7.47
CA PHE A 206 4.03 20.08 7.44
C PHE A 206 3.83 20.63 8.85
N ILE A 207 2.89 20.08 9.61
CA ILE A 207 2.57 20.56 10.97
C ILE A 207 3.82 20.47 11.86
N LYS A 208 4.56 19.36 11.83
CA LYS A 208 5.78 19.22 12.61
C LYS A 208 6.80 20.30 12.25
N ASN A 209 7.10 20.48 10.96
CA ASN A 209 8.05 21.50 10.52
C ASN A 209 7.59 22.93 10.85
N TYR A 210 6.30 23.20 10.72
CA TYR A 210 5.72 24.50 11.07
C TYR A 210 5.92 24.83 12.55
N LEU A 211 5.70 23.85 13.42
CA LEU A 211 5.89 24.02 14.86
C LEU A 211 7.39 24.16 15.23
N ASP A 212 8.26 23.34 14.62
CA ASP A 212 9.70 23.35 14.87
C ASP A 212 10.39 24.63 14.34
N ASN A 213 9.77 25.35 13.39
CA ASN A 213 10.31 26.56 12.75
C ASN A 213 9.58 27.87 13.16
N ASP A 214 9.15 27.98 14.40
CA ASP A 214 8.50 29.19 14.95
C ASP A 214 7.32 29.69 14.11
N GLY A 215 6.46 28.78 13.63
CA GLY A 215 5.28 29.12 12.86
C GLY A 215 5.56 29.58 11.43
N LYS A 216 6.64 29.13 10.82
CA LYS A 216 6.97 29.34 9.41
C LYS A 216 6.73 28.09 8.61
N ALA A 217 6.06 28.22 7.45
CA ALA A 217 5.88 27.11 6.54
C ALA A 217 7.23 26.52 6.09
N PRO A 218 7.33 25.19 5.90
CA PRO A 218 8.55 24.55 5.44
C PRO A 218 8.97 25.08 4.07
N GLN A 219 10.26 25.32 3.87
CA GLN A 219 10.80 25.74 2.57
C GLN A 219 10.68 24.61 1.53
N ASN A 220 10.81 23.37 1.97
CA ASN A 220 10.58 22.18 1.16
C ASN A 220 9.26 21.53 1.58
N MET A 221 8.31 21.52 0.66
CA MET A 221 6.99 20.95 0.90
C MET A 221 6.96 19.41 0.78
N ILE A 222 8.09 18.78 0.43
CA ILE A 222 8.19 17.33 0.23
C ILE A 222 9.16 16.73 1.24
N GLU A 223 8.68 15.76 2.01
CA GLU A 223 9.53 14.97 2.89
C GLU A 223 10.51 14.10 2.07
N SER A 224 11.79 14.11 2.47
CA SER A 224 12.85 13.39 1.73
C SER A 224 12.61 11.87 1.63
N ASN A 225 11.97 11.27 2.63
CA ASN A 225 11.70 9.83 2.68
C ASN A 225 10.65 9.38 1.63
N ILE A 226 9.72 10.25 1.25
CA ILE A 226 8.72 9.94 0.21
C ILE A 226 9.36 9.75 -1.17
N ARG A 227 10.50 10.39 -1.44
CA ARG A 227 11.25 10.18 -2.68
C ARG A 227 11.73 8.73 -2.85
N VAL A 228 11.89 7.98 -1.77
CA VAL A 228 12.37 6.59 -1.80
C VAL A 228 11.30 5.63 -2.33
N ASP A 229 10.02 5.86 -2.04
CA ASP A 229 8.94 4.97 -2.49
C ASP A 229 8.75 5.02 -4.02
N TYR A 230 9.07 6.13 -4.65
CA TYR A 230 9.02 6.25 -6.12
C TYR A 230 10.20 5.58 -6.84
N GLU A 231 11.29 5.26 -6.14
CA GLU A 231 12.36 4.44 -6.73
C GLU A 231 11.86 3.05 -7.13
N LYS A 232 10.91 2.48 -6.43
CA LYS A 232 10.28 1.20 -6.78
C LYS A 232 9.58 1.27 -8.13
N LEU A 233 8.80 2.33 -8.37
CA LEU A 233 8.17 2.56 -9.67
C LEU A 233 9.20 2.80 -10.77
N ARG A 234 10.24 3.59 -10.48
CA ARG A 234 11.33 3.85 -11.40
C ARG A 234 12.02 2.56 -11.83
N MET A 235 12.22 1.61 -10.90
CA MET A 235 12.77 0.30 -11.22
C MET A 235 11.84 -0.52 -12.11
N LEU A 236 10.54 -0.50 -11.85
CA LEU A 236 9.54 -1.20 -12.67
C LEU A 236 9.51 -0.67 -14.11
N ILE A 237 9.56 0.64 -14.28
CA ILE A 237 9.50 1.29 -15.59
C ILE A 237 10.82 1.09 -16.36
N ARG A 238 12.00 1.10 -15.70
CA ARG A 238 13.32 0.91 -16.34
C ARG A 238 13.54 -0.48 -16.93
N LYS A 239 12.78 -1.49 -16.50
CA LYS A 239 13.00 -2.90 -16.86
C LYS A 239 12.23 -3.34 -18.09
N ASP A 240 11.33 -2.52 -18.58
CA ASP A 240 10.51 -2.90 -19.73
C ASP A 240 11.23 -2.59 -21.05
N LYS A 241 11.40 -3.63 -21.88
CA LYS A 241 11.86 -3.46 -23.27
C LYS A 241 10.89 -2.66 -24.14
N GLU A 242 9.63 -2.48 -23.67
CA GLU A 242 8.60 -1.65 -24.26
C GLU A 242 8.52 -0.24 -23.65
N PHE A 243 9.64 0.26 -23.15
CA PHE A 243 9.83 1.55 -22.46
C PHE A 243 9.07 2.73 -23.10
N ALA A 244 8.92 2.71 -24.42
CA ALA A 244 8.19 3.73 -25.19
C ALA A 244 6.71 3.82 -24.80
N HIS A 245 6.08 2.74 -24.32
CA HIS A 245 4.65 2.73 -24.01
C HIS A 245 4.33 3.39 -22.67
N TYR A 246 5.08 3.07 -21.62
CA TYR A 246 4.89 3.69 -20.30
C TYR A 246 5.26 5.16 -20.30
N ALA A 247 6.36 5.51 -20.98
CA ALA A 247 6.73 6.90 -21.19
C ALA A 247 5.60 7.68 -21.90
N SER A 248 4.92 7.06 -22.88
CA SER A 248 3.80 7.70 -23.57
C SER A 248 2.58 7.91 -22.67
N ILE A 249 2.26 6.99 -21.75
CA ILE A 249 1.19 7.15 -20.77
C ILE A 249 1.48 8.34 -19.84
N ILE A 250 2.70 8.41 -19.30
CA ILE A 250 3.11 9.50 -18.43
C ILE A 250 3.17 10.82 -19.19
N GLN A 251 3.67 10.82 -20.43
CA GLN A 251 3.71 12.00 -21.28
C GLN A 251 2.30 12.51 -21.62
N THR A 252 1.35 11.59 -21.87
CA THR A 252 -0.07 11.93 -22.08
C THR A 252 -0.65 12.55 -20.82
N LEU A 253 -0.41 11.96 -19.67
CA LEU A 253 -0.85 12.48 -18.37
C LEU A 253 -0.33 13.90 -18.12
N VAL A 254 0.95 14.14 -18.40
CA VAL A 254 1.58 15.47 -18.22
C VAL A 254 1.07 16.49 -19.22
N SER A 255 0.90 16.11 -20.49
CA SER A 255 0.50 17.04 -21.57
C SER A 255 -1.00 17.35 -21.60
N GLN A 256 -1.84 16.34 -21.33
CA GLN A 256 -3.31 16.48 -21.36
C GLN A 256 -3.91 16.74 -19.97
N GLY A 257 -3.14 16.49 -18.90
CA GLY A 257 -3.58 16.63 -17.50
C GLY A 257 -4.42 15.45 -16.98
N TYR A 258 -4.76 14.48 -17.83
CA TYR A 258 -5.51 13.28 -17.44
C TYR A 258 -5.25 12.11 -18.39
N ILE A 259 -5.55 10.92 -17.90
CA ILE A 259 -5.71 9.69 -18.69
C ILE A 259 -7.04 9.01 -18.33
N THR A 260 -7.45 8.07 -19.16
CA THR A 260 -8.63 7.23 -18.89
C THR A 260 -8.24 5.78 -18.89
N GLY A 261 -8.84 4.97 -18.01
CA GLY A 261 -8.57 3.53 -17.93
C GLY A 261 -9.56 2.83 -17.03
N ASP A 262 -9.54 1.51 -17.09
CA ASP A 262 -10.29 0.66 -16.18
C ASP A 262 -9.39 0.24 -15.02
N LEU A 263 -9.70 0.73 -13.82
CA LEU A 263 -8.97 0.33 -12.62
C LEU A 263 -9.23 -1.15 -12.31
N LYS A 264 -8.17 -1.94 -12.30
CA LYS A 264 -8.21 -3.36 -11.95
C LYS A 264 -8.00 -3.52 -10.45
N GLU A 265 -8.87 -4.29 -9.81
CA GLU A 265 -8.77 -4.57 -8.37
C GLU A 265 -7.67 -5.58 -8.04
N SER A 266 -7.31 -6.43 -9.00
CA SER A 266 -6.17 -7.34 -8.94
C SER A 266 -5.74 -7.78 -10.34
N PHE A 267 -4.47 -8.17 -10.48
CA PHE A 267 -3.91 -8.76 -11.70
C PHE A 267 -2.62 -9.53 -11.37
N PRO A 268 -2.29 -10.60 -12.14
CA PRO A 268 -1.07 -11.36 -11.91
C PRO A 268 0.18 -10.57 -12.29
N ALA A 269 1.31 -10.84 -11.61
CA ALA A 269 2.58 -10.16 -11.83
C ALA A 269 3.08 -10.26 -13.27
N VAL A 270 2.79 -11.36 -13.96
CA VAL A 270 3.17 -11.56 -15.38
C VAL A 270 2.48 -10.59 -16.33
N ASN A 271 1.36 -9.99 -15.93
CA ASN A 271 0.56 -9.05 -16.72
C ASN A 271 0.77 -7.58 -16.31
N ILE A 272 1.77 -7.30 -15.48
CA ILE A 272 2.03 -5.94 -14.97
C ILE A 272 2.31 -4.94 -16.09
N THR A 273 2.81 -5.45 -17.23
CA THR A 273 3.20 -4.67 -18.41
C THR A 273 2.03 -4.29 -19.32
N THR A 274 0.81 -4.80 -19.06
CA THR A 274 -0.36 -4.35 -19.85
C THR A 274 -0.77 -2.93 -19.47
N PRO A 275 -1.22 -2.10 -20.43
CA PRO A 275 -1.53 -0.67 -20.19
C PRO A 275 -2.47 -0.41 -19.01
N ASP A 276 -3.60 -1.12 -18.95
CA ASP A 276 -4.59 -0.92 -17.87
C ASP A 276 -4.04 -1.34 -16.50
N ASN A 277 -3.20 -2.38 -16.44
CA ASN A 277 -2.57 -2.80 -15.21
C ASN A 277 -1.52 -1.78 -14.74
N PHE A 278 -0.76 -1.20 -15.67
CA PHE A 278 0.18 -0.13 -15.35
C PHE A 278 -0.54 1.12 -14.83
N VAL A 279 -1.64 1.54 -15.45
CA VAL A 279 -2.47 2.65 -14.97
C VAL A 279 -3.03 2.34 -13.57
N SER A 280 -3.49 1.11 -13.35
CA SER A 280 -3.96 0.67 -12.03
C SER A 280 -2.84 0.72 -10.99
N LEU A 281 -1.63 0.30 -11.37
CA LEU A 281 -0.46 0.37 -10.49
C LEU A 281 -0.12 1.82 -10.10
N LEU A 282 -0.10 2.75 -11.07
CA LEU A 282 0.10 4.18 -10.79
C LEU A 282 -0.94 4.72 -9.80
N TYR A 283 -2.19 4.28 -9.94
CA TYR A 283 -3.25 4.65 -9.00
C TYR A 283 -3.01 4.09 -7.60
N TYR A 284 -2.70 2.80 -7.46
CA TYR A 284 -2.45 2.17 -6.15
C TYR A 284 -1.18 2.70 -5.47
N PHE A 285 -0.19 3.15 -6.23
CA PHE A 285 0.98 3.86 -5.68
C PHE A 285 0.70 5.34 -5.33
N GLY A 286 -0.55 5.79 -5.47
CA GLY A 286 -0.93 7.16 -5.12
C GLY A 286 -0.45 8.23 -6.10
N MET A 287 -0.02 7.83 -7.32
CA MET A 287 0.40 8.76 -8.36
C MET A 287 -0.76 9.31 -9.17
N LEU A 288 -1.89 8.61 -9.17
CA LEU A 288 -3.12 9.00 -9.79
C LEU A 288 -4.25 9.05 -8.77
N THR A 289 -5.22 9.90 -9.05
CA THR A 289 -6.48 10.00 -8.32
C THR A 289 -7.65 9.97 -9.28
N ILE A 290 -8.81 9.52 -8.82
CA ILE A 290 -10.04 9.54 -9.59
C ILE A 290 -10.54 10.99 -9.71
N SER A 291 -10.74 11.44 -10.95
CA SER A 291 -11.21 12.80 -11.28
C SER A 291 -12.49 12.81 -12.12
N GLY A 292 -13.25 11.73 -12.09
CA GLY A 292 -14.54 11.58 -12.77
C GLY A 292 -14.59 10.45 -13.76
N THR A 293 -15.43 10.62 -14.79
CA THR A 293 -15.58 9.69 -15.93
C THR A 293 -15.45 10.43 -17.24
N TYR A 294 -14.91 9.77 -18.24
CA TYR A 294 -14.90 10.23 -19.61
C TYR A 294 -15.17 9.04 -20.55
N GLU A 295 -16.19 9.15 -21.39
CA GLU A 295 -16.63 8.08 -22.30
C GLU A 295 -16.83 6.71 -21.64
N GLY A 296 -17.39 6.71 -20.43
CA GLY A 296 -17.68 5.49 -19.66
C GLY A 296 -16.48 4.86 -18.93
N LYS A 297 -15.27 5.43 -19.08
CA LYS A 297 -14.06 5.00 -18.38
C LYS A 297 -13.75 5.92 -17.20
N THR A 298 -13.04 5.41 -16.22
CA THR A 298 -12.54 6.21 -15.11
C THR A 298 -11.53 7.23 -15.63
N LYS A 299 -11.76 8.51 -15.32
CA LYS A 299 -10.83 9.59 -15.60
C LYS A 299 -9.89 9.73 -14.40
N LEU A 300 -8.59 9.77 -14.66
CA LEU A 300 -7.53 9.79 -13.66
C LEU A 300 -6.60 10.98 -13.92
N THR A 301 -6.23 11.68 -12.85
CA THR A 301 -5.34 12.84 -12.88
C THR A 301 -4.23 12.72 -11.84
N ILE A 302 -3.21 13.57 -11.96
CA ILE A 302 -2.21 13.75 -10.88
C ILE A 302 -2.91 14.47 -9.72
N PRO A 303 -2.85 13.94 -8.48
CA PRO A 303 -3.61 14.51 -7.37
C PRO A 303 -3.11 15.91 -6.96
N ASN A 304 -1.80 16.10 -6.86
CA ASN A 304 -1.24 17.32 -6.25
C ASN A 304 0.20 17.60 -6.71
N GLN A 305 0.78 18.68 -6.17
CA GLN A 305 2.12 19.16 -6.55
C GLN A 305 3.22 18.18 -6.13
N VAL A 306 3.08 17.49 -4.98
CA VAL A 306 4.07 16.48 -4.55
C VAL A 306 4.25 15.41 -5.60
N VAL A 307 3.15 14.84 -6.08
CA VAL A 307 3.18 13.79 -7.12
C VAL A 307 3.64 14.35 -8.46
N ARG A 308 3.21 15.58 -8.80
CA ARG A 308 3.60 16.25 -10.04
C ARG A 308 5.10 16.46 -10.13
N GLU A 309 5.73 16.99 -9.08
CA GLU A 309 7.19 17.21 -9.06
C GLU A 309 7.95 15.89 -9.21
N GLN A 310 7.47 14.83 -8.60
CA GLN A 310 8.12 13.53 -8.66
C GLN A 310 7.99 12.89 -10.05
N LEU A 311 6.82 12.97 -10.69
CA LEU A 311 6.64 12.50 -12.07
C LEU A 311 7.48 13.30 -13.06
N TYR A 312 7.63 14.62 -12.88
CA TYR A 312 8.52 15.43 -13.69
C TYR A 312 9.99 15.07 -13.48
N ALA A 313 10.42 14.88 -12.25
CA ALA A 313 11.79 14.44 -11.96
C ALA A 313 12.11 13.09 -12.59
N TYR A 314 11.12 12.19 -12.60
CA TYR A 314 11.21 10.90 -13.29
C TYR A 314 11.37 11.08 -14.80
N LEU A 315 10.50 11.87 -15.47
CA LEU A 315 10.59 12.12 -16.91
C LEU A 315 11.95 12.72 -17.30
N LEU A 316 12.43 13.72 -16.57
CA LEU A 316 13.73 14.31 -16.81
C LEU A 316 14.87 13.29 -16.76
N SER A 317 14.85 12.39 -15.76
CA SER A 317 15.87 11.32 -15.64
C SER A 317 15.86 10.34 -16.80
N THR A 318 14.72 10.16 -17.51
CA THR A 318 14.63 9.27 -18.68
C THR A 318 15.18 9.93 -19.95
N TYR A 319 15.10 11.26 -20.08
CA TYR A 319 15.70 11.99 -21.20
C TYR A 319 17.23 12.03 -21.09
N ASP A 320 17.78 12.26 -19.90
CA ASP A 320 19.22 12.30 -19.69
C ASP A 320 19.91 10.95 -19.99
N GLU A 321 19.20 9.82 -19.81
CA GLU A 321 19.71 8.48 -20.15
C GLU A 321 19.60 8.17 -21.66
N ALA A 322 18.66 8.75 -22.37
CA ALA A 322 18.49 8.56 -23.82
C ALA A 322 19.54 9.32 -24.64
N ASP A 323 20.04 10.45 -24.12
CA ASP A 323 21.09 11.26 -24.77
C ASP A 323 22.52 10.70 -24.54
N LEU A 324 22.68 9.68 -23.68
CA LEU A 324 23.97 9.05 -23.37
C LEU A 324 24.20 7.70 -24.10
N ASN A 325 23.26 7.22 -24.90
CA ASN A 325 23.35 6.02 -25.75
C ASN A 325 23.19 6.36 -27.24
#